data_c7da5003807ef035e2b06ac7ae9f573e
#
_entry.id   c7da5003807ef035e2b06ac7ae9f573e
#
_cell.length_a   1.000
_cell.length_b   1.000
_cell.length_c   1.000
_cell.angle_alpha   90.00
_cell.angle_beta   90.00
_cell.angle_gamma   90.00
#
_symmetry.space_group_name_H-M   'P 1'
#
loop_
_entity.id
_entity.type
_entity.pdbx_description
1 polymer ?
#
loop_
_entity_poly.entity_id
_entity_poly.type
_entity_poly.pdbx_seq_one_letter_code
_entity_poly.pdbx_strand_id
1 'polypeptide(L)'
;IEQKPLVYSYLVDESADEVVAGNASMALVYSGEAAYAESLSKDLDYSVPEEGSNMWIDSWLIAKTCKHQENAEKFLDFLCREDIAMKNFEYVYYATPNKAVYDKLDKETQENKTIFPDDETLNNCEIFRYLDEDSIALYNKLWKELKSK
;
A
#
# COMPACT_ATOMS: atom_id res chain seq x y z
N ILE A 1 -20.01 -6.38 -12.31
CA ILE A 1 -21.22 -7.19 -11.98
C ILE A 1 -21.06 -8.63 -12.49
N GLU A 2 -20.59 -8.83 -13.72
CA GLU A 2 -20.41 -10.18 -14.31
C GLU A 2 -19.42 -11.05 -13.51
N GLN A 3 -18.36 -10.47 -12.97
CA GLN A 3 -17.36 -11.17 -12.15
C GLN A 3 -17.78 -11.38 -10.69
N LYS A 4 -18.86 -10.74 -10.23
CA LYS A 4 -19.29 -10.82 -8.83
C LYS A 4 -19.46 -12.26 -8.29
N PRO A 5 -19.98 -13.23 -9.06
CA PRO A 5 -20.07 -14.61 -8.58
C PRO A 5 -18.74 -15.29 -8.26
N LEU A 6 -17.62 -14.73 -8.76
CA LEU A 6 -16.26 -15.21 -8.52
C LEU A 6 -15.59 -14.49 -7.33
N VAL A 7 -16.21 -13.42 -6.83
CA VAL A 7 -15.65 -12.62 -5.73
C VAL A 7 -16.00 -13.27 -4.40
N TYR A 8 -14.98 -13.72 -3.68
CA TYR A 8 -15.13 -14.29 -2.35
C TYR A 8 -15.60 -13.25 -1.35
N SER A 9 -14.91 -12.08 -1.29
CA SER A 9 -15.22 -11.00 -0.36
C SER A 9 -14.72 -9.65 -0.84
N TYR A 10 -15.25 -8.57 -0.26
CA TYR A 10 -14.77 -7.19 -0.44
C TYR A 10 -14.14 -6.74 0.88
N LEU A 11 -12.85 -6.94 1.00
CA LEU A 11 -12.03 -6.62 2.16
C LEU A 11 -11.00 -5.55 1.78
N VAL A 12 -10.29 -5.03 2.75
CA VAL A 12 -9.13 -4.15 2.54
C VAL A 12 -7.90 -4.83 3.16
N ASP A 13 -7.64 -4.59 4.43
CA ASP A 13 -6.43 -5.07 5.10
C ASP A 13 -6.42 -6.60 5.29
N GLU A 14 -7.59 -7.23 5.44
CA GLU A 14 -7.70 -8.69 5.63
C GLU A 14 -7.55 -9.49 4.33
N SER A 15 -7.44 -8.84 3.18
CA SER A 15 -7.36 -9.53 1.87
C SER A 15 -6.13 -10.42 1.73
N ALA A 16 -5.01 -10.01 2.29
CA ALA A 16 -3.77 -10.78 2.30
C ALA A 16 -3.92 -12.07 3.12
N ASP A 17 -4.54 -11.98 4.29
CA ASP A 17 -4.76 -13.13 5.18
C ASP A 17 -5.65 -14.19 4.53
N GLU A 18 -6.67 -13.78 3.76
CA GLU A 18 -7.57 -14.70 3.05
C GLU A 18 -6.86 -15.50 1.94
N VAL A 19 -5.91 -14.88 1.26
CA VAL A 19 -5.07 -15.58 0.26
C VAL A 19 -4.07 -16.50 0.92
N VAL A 20 -3.42 -16.06 1.99
CA VAL A 20 -2.49 -16.90 2.78
C VAL A 20 -3.21 -18.12 3.37
N ALA A 21 -4.44 -17.95 3.84
CA ALA A 21 -5.28 -19.05 4.34
C ALA A 21 -5.82 -19.99 3.25
N GLY A 22 -5.65 -19.64 1.97
CA GLY A 22 -6.15 -20.42 0.83
C GLY A 22 -7.66 -20.30 0.60
N ASN A 23 -8.32 -19.31 1.22
CA ASN A 23 -9.74 -19.04 1.02
C ASN A 23 -10.02 -18.35 -0.33
N ALA A 24 -9.04 -17.64 -0.86
CA ALA A 24 -9.06 -17.02 -2.19
C ALA A 24 -7.77 -17.38 -2.95
N SER A 25 -7.88 -17.55 -4.26
CA SER A 25 -6.72 -17.82 -5.12
C SER A 25 -6.03 -16.56 -5.63
N MET A 26 -6.69 -15.41 -5.51
CA MET A 26 -6.19 -14.11 -5.97
C MET A 26 -6.87 -13.00 -5.18
N ALA A 27 -6.12 -11.96 -4.86
CA ALA A 27 -6.65 -10.74 -4.22
C ALA A 27 -6.05 -9.48 -4.85
N LEU A 28 -6.81 -8.39 -4.80
CA LEU A 28 -6.31 -7.06 -5.06
C LEU A 28 -5.86 -6.48 -3.72
N VAL A 29 -4.56 -6.24 -3.59
CA VAL A 29 -3.93 -5.80 -2.33
C VAL A 29 -2.93 -4.67 -2.61
N TYR A 30 -2.57 -3.95 -1.57
CA TYR A 30 -1.44 -3.02 -1.63
C TYR A 30 -0.11 -3.76 -1.55
N SER A 31 0.96 -3.14 -2.06
CA SER A 31 2.29 -3.77 -2.13
C SER A 31 2.85 -4.21 -0.77
N GLY A 32 2.60 -3.46 0.31
CA GLY A 32 3.02 -3.87 1.66
C GLY A 32 2.28 -5.12 2.15
N GLU A 33 0.98 -5.21 1.88
CA GLU A 33 0.17 -6.40 2.18
C GLU A 33 0.63 -7.61 1.35
N ALA A 34 1.01 -7.38 0.09
CA ALA A 34 1.58 -8.41 -0.76
C ALA A 34 2.92 -8.92 -0.21
N ALA A 35 3.86 -8.02 0.12
CA ALA A 35 5.15 -8.38 0.70
C ALA A 35 5.00 -9.13 2.03
N TYR A 36 4.03 -8.73 2.86
CA TYR A 36 3.67 -9.48 4.07
C TYR A 36 3.18 -10.89 3.74
N ALA A 37 2.25 -11.04 2.79
CA ALA A 37 1.75 -12.36 2.38
C ALA A 37 2.86 -13.26 1.82
N GLU A 38 3.75 -12.72 0.97
CA GLU A 38 4.93 -13.43 0.44
C GLU A 38 5.90 -13.87 1.56
N SER A 39 6.01 -13.09 2.64
CA SER A 39 6.81 -13.48 3.82
C SER A 39 6.26 -14.69 4.56
N LEU A 40 4.95 -14.93 4.47
CA LEU A 40 4.25 -16.04 5.12
C LEU A 40 4.14 -17.28 4.24
N SER A 41 4.10 -17.11 2.90
CA SER A 41 3.96 -18.23 1.97
C SER A 41 4.77 -17.98 0.69
N LYS A 42 5.63 -18.95 0.35
CA LYS A 42 6.42 -18.94 -0.89
C LYS A 42 5.61 -19.34 -2.14
N ASP A 43 4.38 -19.76 -1.95
CA ASP A 43 3.47 -20.12 -3.04
C ASP A 43 2.71 -18.90 -3.58
N LEU A 44 2.91 -17.72 -2.97
CA LEU A 44 2.32 -16.46 -3.36
C LEU A 44 3.32 -15.61 -4.14
N ASP A 45 2.80 -14.85 -5.08
CA ASP A 45 3.55 -13.89 -5.88
C ASP A 45 2.70 -12.65 -6.13
N TYR A 46 3.34 -11.50 -6.34
CA TYR A 46 2.68 -10.22 -6.57
C TYR A 46 3.05 -9.65 -7.92
N SER A 47 2.08 -9.07 -8.60
CA SER A 47 2.29 -8.42 -9.88
C SER A 47 1.48 -7.14 -10.01
N VAL A 48 2.11 -6.08 -10.49
CA VAL A 48 1.41 -4.91 -10.99
C VAL A 48 0.95 -5.21 -12.42
N PRO A 49 -0.35 -5.02 -12.75
CA PRO A 49 -0.87 -5.29 -14.09
C PRO A 49 -0.19 -4.43 -15.17
N GLU A 50 -0.12 -4.95 -16.41
CA GLU A 50 0.40 -4.19 -17.57
C GLU A 50 -0.40 -2.91 -17.85
N GLU A 51 -1.69 -2.87 -17.48
CA GLU A 51 -2.55 -1.71 -17.56
C GLU A 51 -2.16 -0.58 -16.59
N GLY A 52 -1.26 -0.87 -15.66
CA GLY A 52 -0.83 0.06 -14.62
C GLY A 52 -1.59 -0.10 -13.31
N SER A 53 -1.23 0.73 -12.35
CA SER A 53 -1.81 0.74 -11.00
C SER A 53 -1.84 2.16 -10.44
N ASN A 54 -2.31 2.30 -9.22
CA ASN A 54 -2.19 3.55 -8.49
C ASN A 54 -0.89 3.58 -7.65
N MET A 55 -0.34 4.77 -7.52
CA MET A 55 0.76 5.07 -6.62
C MET A 55 0.32 6.15 -5.62
N TRP A 56 0.76 6.06 -4.37
CA TRP A 56 0.51 7.08 -3.35
C TRP A 56 1.74 7.29 -2.48
N ILE A 57 1.74 8.39 -1.77
CA ILE A 57 2.78 8.75 -0.81
C ILE A 57 2.09 9.19 0.47
N ASP A 58 2.27 8.42 1.53
CA ASP A 58 1.79 8.80 2.85
C ASP A 58 2.67 9.91 3.43
N SER A 59 2.03 10.91 4.01
CA SER A 59 2.71 12.10 4.52
C SER A 59 2.24 12.45 5.92
N TRP A 60 3.17 12.71 6.81
CA TRP A 60 2.88 13.28 8.11
C TRP A 60 2.64 14.79 8.00
N LEU A 61 1.58 15.27 8.63
CA LEU A 61 1.21 16.69 8.60
C LEU A 61 1.04 17.22 10.00
N ILE A 62 1.46 18.49 10.21
CA ILE A 62 1.17 19.24 11.43
C ILE A 62 0.05 20.23 11.10
N ALA A 63 -1.09 20.10 11.80
CA ALA A 63 -2.23 20.99 11.58
C ALA A 63 -1.85 22.43 11.95
N LYS A 64 -2.33 23.43 11.18
CA LYS A 64 -2.10 24.87 11.46
C LYS A 64 -2.57 25.31 12.84
N THR A 65 -3.53 24.58 13.43
CA THR A 65 -4.09 24.85 14.76
C THR A 65 -3.35 24.12 15.88
N CYS A 66 -2.25 23.42 15.57
CA CYS A 66 -1.45 22.68 16.54
C CYS A 66 -0.89 23.63 17.60
N LYS A 67 -1.21 23.36 18.87
CA LYS A 67 -0.73 24.14 20.02
C LYS A 67 0.62 23.68 20.56
N HIS A 68 1.11 22.53 20.10
CA HIS A 68 2.34 21.88 20.54
C HIS A 68 3.25 21.55 19.35
N GLN A 69 3.45 22.53 18.45
CA GLN A 69 4.18 22.36 17.20
C GLN A 69 5.59 21.80 17.44
N GLU A 70 6.32 22.36 18.40
CA GLU A 70 7.68 21.90 18.75
C GLU A 70 7.72 20.40 19.14
N ASN A 71 6.71 19.92 19.88
CA ASN A 71 6.62 18.51 20.24
C ASN A 71 6.28 17.64 19.03
N ALA A 72 5.42 18.13 18.14
CA ALA A 72 5.09 17.43 16.89
C ALA A 72 6.32 17.32 15.98
N GLU A 73 7.09 18.38 15.81
CA GLU A 73 8.34 18.38 15.07
C GLU A 73 9.37 17.40 15.65
N LYS A 74 9.55 17.41 16.97
CA LYS A 74 10.43 16.43 17.66
C LYS A 74 9.98 14.98 17.45
N PHE A 75 8.66 14.74 17.40
CA PHE A 75 8.13 13.41 17.09
C PHE A 75 8.41 13.00 15.64
N LEU A 76 8.27 13.92 14.69
CA LEU A 76 8.61 13.65 13.29
C LEU A 76 10.12 13.38 13.13
N ASP A 77 10.98 14.17 13.77
CA ASP A 77 12.42 13.91 13.79
C ASP A 77 12.76 12.55 14.38
N PHE A 78 12.06 12.17 15.48
CA PHE A 78 12.21 10.83 16.05
C PHE A 78 11.85 9.71 15.06
N LEU A 79 10.74 9.86 14.32
CA LEU A 79 10.33 8.88 13.29
C LEU A 79 11.33 8.79 12.13
N CYS A 80 12.03 9.88 11.81
CA CYS A 80 13.05 9.93 10.76
C CYS A 80 14.39 9.31 11.17
N ARG A 81 14.61 9.06 12.47
CA ARG A 81 15.83 8.39 12.93
C ARG A 81 15.96 7.01 12.28
N GLU A 82 17.16 6.67 11.84
CA GLU A 82 17.44 5.42 11.15
C GLU A 82 16.95 4.19 11.90
N ASP A 83 17.26 4.12 13.23
CA ASP A 83 16.90 2.98 14.09
C ASP A 83 15.37 2.81 14.26
N ILE A 84 14.64 3.92 14.20
CA ILE A 84 13.17 3.94 14.32
C ILE A 84 12.53 3.68 12.95
N ALA A 85 13.03 4.34 11.93
CA ALA A 85 12.55 4.17 10.56
C ALA A 85 12.79 2.73 10.06
N MET A 86 13.89 2.07 10.47
CA MET A 86 14.12 0.66 10.17
C MET A 86 13.04 -0.23 10.79
N LYS A 87 12.74 -0.05 12.08
CA LYS A 87 11.66 -0.81 12.74
C LYS A 87 10.30 -0.59 12.10
N ASN A 88 10.04 0.64 11.65
CA ASN A 88 8.82 0.96 10.95
C ASN A 88 8.75 0.24 9.60
N PHE A 89 9.84 0.27 8.82
CA PHE A 89 9.96 -0.45 7.56
C PHE A 89 9.71 -1.96 7.74
N GLU A 90 10.38 -2.58 8.70
CA GLU A 90 10.24 -4.02 9.03
C GLU A 90 8.82 -4.41 9.46
N TYR A 91 8.05 -3.45 9.99
CA TYR A 91 6.69 -3.69 10.44
C TYR A 91 5.63 -3.50 9.34
N VAL A 92 5.80 -2.47 8.49
CA VAL A 92 4.76 -2.11 7.52
C VAL A 92 4.98 -2.71 6.13
N TYR A 93 6.18 -3.22 5.82
CA TYR A 93 6.57 -3.83 4.55
C TYR A 93 6.47 -2.91 3.30
N TYR A 94 6.18 -1.62 3.46
CA TYR A 94 6.15 -0.65 2.36
C TYR A 94 7.52 -0.05 2.10
N ALA A 95 7.77 0.39 0.86
CA ALA A 95 8.98 1.12 0.50
C ALA A 95 9.22 2.31 1.43
N THR A 96 10.47 2.52 1.82
CA THR A 96 10.86 3.63 2.69
C THR A 96 11.52 4.75 1.88
N PRO A 97 11.14 6.02 2.12
CA PRO A 97 11.87 7.16 1.56
C PRO A 97 13.15 7.49 2.36
N ASN A 98 13.40 6.82 3.49
CA ASN A 98 14.57 7.06 4.33
C ASN A 98 15.81 6.39 3.73
N LYS A 99 16.70 7.21 3.13
CA LYS A 99 17.90 6.70 2.49
C LYS A 99 18.82 5.91 3.43
N ALA A 100 18.94 6.34 4.70
CA ALA A 100 19.79 5.66 5.66
C ALA A 100 19.29 4.24 5.99
N VAL A 101 17.97 4.04 5.94
CA VAL A 101 17.35 2.70 6.04
C VAL A 101 17.65 1.91 4.78
N TYR A 102 17.32 2.45 3.60
CA TYR A 102 17.53 1.77 2.32
C TYR A 102 18.97 1.27 2.13
N ASP A 103 19.96 2.10 2.45
CA ASP A 103 21.37 1.77 2.32
C ASP A 103 21.82 0.61 3.24
N LYS A 104 21.04 0.27 4.27
CA LYS A 104 21.30 -0.83 5.22
C LYS A 104 20.55 -2.12 4.93
N LEU A 105 19.56 -2.06 4.03
CA LEU A 105 18.86 -3.26 3.62
C LEU A 105 19.81 -4.19 2.88
N ASP A 106 19.60 -5.49 3.02
CA ASP A 106 20.30 -6.46 2.21
C ASP A 106 19.89 -6.34 0.72
N LYS A 107 20.70 -6.92 -0.16
CA LYS A 107 20.47 -6.81 -1.61
C LYS A 107 19.17 -7.47 -2.05
N GLU A 108 18.78 -8.56 -1.43
CA GLU A 108 17.54 -9.27 -1.75
C GLU A 108 16.35 -8.36 -1.51
N THR A 109 16.32 -7.67 -0.37
CA THR A 109 15.27 -6.70 -0.02
C THR A 109 15.29 -5.48 -0.94
N GLN A 110 16.48 -4.93 -1.26
CA GLN A 110 16.61 -3.78 -2.16
C GLN A 110 16.16 -4.10 -3.60
N GLU A 111 16.33 -5.34 -4.05
CA GLU A 111 15.98 -5.82 -5.39
C GLU A 111 14.56 -6.39 -5.45
N ASN A 112 13.86 -6.49 -4.32
CA ASN A 112 12.48 -6.97 -4.27
C ASN A 112 11.52 -5.94 -4.90
N LYS A 113 10.99 -6.29 -6.08
CA LYS A 113 10.10 -5.41 -6.86
C LYS A 113 8.71 -5.23 -6.27
N THR A 114 8.28 -6.09 -5.37
CA THR A 114 7.04 -5.91 -4.60
C THR A 114 7.17 -4.71 -3.66
N ILE A 115 8.34 -4.53 -3.05
CA ILE A 115 8.63 -3.43 -2.11
C ILE A 115 9.17 -2.20 -2.86
N PHE A 116 10.14 -2.41 -3.75
CA PHE A 116 10.83 -1.36 -4.52
C PHE A 116 10.63 -1.60 -6.02
N PRO A 117 9.47 -1.26 -6.58
CA PRO A 117 9.19 -1.41 -8.01
C PRO A 117 10.18 -0.60 -8.85
N ASP A 118 10.47 -1.09 -10.04
CA ASP A 118 11.36 -0.41 -10.98
C ASP A 118 10.69 0.81 -11.64
N ASP A 119 11.51 1.63 -12.29
CA ASP A 119 11.06 2.85 -12.96
C ASP A 119 10.03 2.57 -14.07
N GLU A 120 10.10 1.42 -14.74
CA GLU A 120 9.14 1.03 -15.78
C GLU A 120 7.75 0.84 -15.17
N THR A 121 7.67 0.09 -14.07
CA THR A 121 6.43 -0.10 -13.31
C THR A 121 5.90 1.21 -12.77
N LEU A 122 6.75 2.04 -12.15
CA LEU A 122 6.35 3.33 -11.58
C LEU A 122 5.84 4.32 -12.64
N ASN A 123 6.44 4.35 -13.81
CA ASN A 123 6.02 5.21 -14.93
C ASN A 123 4.65 4.82 -15.49
N ASN A 124 4.21 3.58 -15.28
CA ASN A 124 2.90 3.08 -15.68
C ASN A 124 1.85 3.22 -14.57
N CYS A 125 2.21 3.78 -13.41
CA CYS A 125 1.31 4.04 -12.31
C CYS A 125 0.79 5.48 -12.32
N GLU A 126 -0.43 5.68 -11.83
CA GLU A 126 -1.03 7.01 -11.65
C GLU A 126 -1.10 7.37 -10.17
N ILE A 127 -0.77 8.61 -9.83
CA ILE A 127 -0.97 9.15 -8.47
C ILE A 127 -2.45 9.42 -8.26
N PHE A 128 -2.99 9.05 -7.10
CA PHE A 128 -4.36 9.40 -6.71
C PHE A 128 -4.61 10.91 -6.83
N ARG A 129 -5.69 11.25 -7.51
CA ARG A 129 -6.13 12.63 -7.72
C ARG A 129 -7.40 12.92 -6.93
N TYR A 130 -7.60 14.19 -6.60
CA TYR A 130 -8.88 14.63 -6.11
C TYR A 130 -9.92 14.46 -7.22
N LEU A 131 -11.03 13.82 -6.89
CA LEU A 131 -12.14 13.62 -7.81
C LEU A 131 -13.17 14.75 -7.63
N ASP A 132 -13.77 15.20 -8.74
CA ASP A 132 -14.90 16.11 -8.71
C ASP A 132 -16.15 15.45 -8.10
N GLU A 133 -17.15 16.26 -7.74
CA GLU A 133 -18.37 15.79 -7.06
C GLU A 133 -19.16 14.77 -7.91
N ASP A 134 -19.21 14.94 -9.21
CA ASP A 134 -19.94 14.05 -10.13
C ASP A 134 -19.27 12.68 -10.19
N SER A 135 -17.94 12.66 -10.27
CA SER A 135 -17.14 11.43 -10.23
C SER A 135 -17.31 10.69 -8.90
N ILE A 136 -17.25 11.40 -7.76
CA ILE A 136 -17.50 10.80 -6.43
C ILE A 136 -18.92 10.22 -6.36
N ALA A 137 -19.93 10.94 -6.85
CA ALA A 137 -21.31 10.48 -6.86
C ALA A 137 -21.48 9.21 -7.71
N LEU A 138 -20.82 9.15 -8.88
CA LEU A 138 -20.82 7.98 -9.75
C LEU A 138 -20.17 6.77 -9.07
N TYR A 139 -18.97 6.94 -8.49
CA TYR A 139 -18.30 5.86 -7.72
C TYR A 139 -19.19 5.31 -6.62
N ASN A 140 -19.78 6.19 -5.81
CA ASN A 140 -20.68 5.80 -4.72
C ASN A 140 -21.91 5.03 -5.22
N LYS A 141 -22.49 5.46 -6.34
CA LYS A 141 -23.63 4.77 -6.98
C LYS A 141 -23.26 3.37 -7.42
N LEU A 142 -22.16 3.25 -8.19
CA LEU A 142 -21.68 1.97 -8.73
C LEU A 142 -21.30 0.99 -7.60
N TRP A 143 -20.65 1.48 -6.55
CA TRP A 143 -20.29 0.68 -5.39
C TRP A 143 -21.51 0.14 -4.62
N LYS A 144 -22.53 0.99 -4.42
CA LYS A 144 -23.80 0.55 -3.84
C LYS A 144 -24.48 -0.51 -4.70
N GLU A 145 -24.52 -0.30 -6.03
CA GLU A 145 -25.11 -1.26 -6.96
C GLU A 145 -24.37 -2.59 -6.93
N LEU A 146 -23.05 -2.57 -6.89
CA LEU A 146 -22.22 -3.77 -6.79
C LEU A 146 -22.50 -4.55 -5.50
N LYS A 147 -22.61 -3.87 -4.36
CA LYS A 147 -22.84 -4.51 -3.05
C LYS A 147 -24.29 -4.96 -2.82
N SER A 148 -25.26 -4.38 -3.50
CA SER A 148 -26.69 -4.67 -3.28
C SER A 148 -27.21 -5.87 -4.07
N LYS A 149 -26.50 -6.35 -5.06
CA LYS A 149 -26.82 -7.52 -5.89
C LYS A 149 -25.98 -8.73 -5.50
#